data_e07215d05f3ed62143a3dbf6bff30161
#
_entry.id   e07215d05f3ed62143a3dbf6bff30161
#
_cell.length_a   1.000
_cell.length_b   1.000
_cell.length_c   1.000
_cell.angle_alpha   90.00
_cell.angle_beta   90.00
_cell.angle_gamma   90.00
#
_symmetry.space_group_name_H-M   'P 1'
#
loop_
_entity.id
_entity.type
_entity.pdbx_description
1 polymer ?
#
loop_
_entity_poly.entity_id
_entity_poly.type
_entity_poly.pdbx_seq_one_letter_code
_entity_poly.pdbx_strand_id
1 'polypeptide(L)'
;MVKKYIFHIGLDGTDSEFGGCTTWTMTNIIDKLISVDKHLKLLREPYLVRLNPNIPEKTRGNAATSISIETSLKINELGRHIVEQIKLDQSKYDLTEGKDPAVVIFDKIPNIELYQNSLVEYINFNLLDEVEPIFSWPKLNQSYIGAAAAILADMKFDFTYELLVYRTEKNWSKKRDLILINVPMLEKKIESVFSSYDYDLKRVLMAPSGPDPVLLGIRGNNKDDLIEFYEKIKILEDIEKISIFKTNQATDIHLMKVIGENRNFKNYDVFSGLIQLISKPEIIRGGHVRSYGIYQDEIFEIMCFEPTKKLRLHFNKLIISDLIYVTGSIDLNQAKIMKVIKLESILIVNLEEDMSIRPPLCDCGKRMKNKGLYAEYKCRKCDLSKVKPEISYKKRQFYQGQILLPTLYAQRHLVRPYERMHIKN
;
A
#
# COMPACT_ATOMS: atom_id res chain seq x y z
N MET A 1 40.69 12.96 -21.84
CA MET A 1 39.30 12.89 -21.40
C MET A 1 39.13 11.69 -20.50
N VAL A 2 38.54 11.85 -19.31
CA VAL A 2 38.24 10.73 -18.41
C VAL A 2 37.09 9.92 -19.04
N LYS A 3 37.28 8.60 -19.16
CA LYS A 3 36.22 7.72 -19.68
C LYS A 3 35.06 7.70 -18.69
N LYS A 4 33.85 7.88 -19.17
CA LYS A 4 32.63 7.89 -18.37
C LYS A 4 31.78 6.68 -18.68
N TYR A 5 31.10 6.17 -17.66
CA TYR A 5 30.20 5.03 -17.71
C TYR A 5 28.84 5.44 -17.15
N ILE A 6 27.79 4.84 -17.68
CA ILE A 6 26.42 4.97 -17.14
C ILE A 6 26.09 3.66 -16.47
N PHE A 7 25.58 3.76 -15.22
CA PHE A 7 25.14 2.60 -14.45
C PHE A 7 23.80 2.87 -13.79
N HIS A 8 22.99 1.82 -13.73
CA HIS A 8 21.70 1.78 -13.03
C HIS A 8 21.84 0.83 -11.85
N ILE A 9 21.68 1.34 -10.63
CA ILE A 9 21.98 0.64 -9.39
C ILE A 9 20.68 0.46 -8.63
N GLY A 10 20.35 -0.79 -8.25
CA GLY A 10 19.21 -1.11 -7.39
C GLY A 10 19.67 -1.70 -6.07
N LEU A 11 18.94 -1.42 -5.01
CA LEU A 11 19.20 -1.85 -3.63
C LEU A 11 17.91 -2.26 -2.95
N ASP A 12 17.94 -3.42 -2.26
CA ASP A 12 16.86 -3.91 -1.41
C ASP A 12 17.41 -4.71 -0.23
N GLY A 13 16.58 -5.01 0.78
CA GLY A 13 16.88 -5.92 1.88
C GLY A 13 17.86 -5.37 2.92
N THR A 14 18.03 -4.05 3.03
CA THR A 14 18.95 -3.44 4.03
C THR A 14 18.22 -2.97 5.28
N ASP A 15 16.99 -3.42 5.51
CA ASP A 15 16.21 -3.15 6.70
C ASP A 15 15.69 -4.45 7.34
N SER A 16 15.43 -4.39 8.65
CA SER A 16 14.86 -5.49 9.43
C SER A 16 13.90 -4.93 10.49
N GLU A 17 13.27 -5.82 11.26
CA GLU A 17 12.46 -5.41 12.42
C GLU A 17 13.32 -4.72 13.51
N PHE A 18 14.61 -5.03 13.57
CA PHE A 18 15.56 -4.52 14.58
C PHE A 18 16.23 -3.22 14.18
N GLY A 19 16.10 -2.77 12.94
CA GLY A 19 16.70 -1.53 12.46
C GLY A 19 16.99 -1.53 10.97
N GLY A 20 17.83 -0.60 10.54
CA GLY A 20 18.16 -0.40 9.14
C GLY A 20 17.08 0.37 8.37
N CYS A 21 17.45 0.81 7.17
CA CYS A 21 16.52 1.46 6.25
C CYS A 21 17.12 1.53 4.85
N THR A 22 16.43 0.95 3.88
CA THR A 22 16.92 0.90 2.50
C THR A 22 17.14 2.29 1.89
N THR A 23 16.30 3.28 2.22
CA THR A 23 16.48 4.65 1.75
C THR A 23 17.68 5.35 2.40
N TRP A 24 17.94 5.09 3.70
CA TRP A 24 19.11 5.64 4.39
C TRP A 24 20.41 5.05 3.83
N THR A 25 20.47 3.74 3.63
CA THR A 25 21.63 3.07 3.02
C THR A 25 21.87 3.57 1.58
N MET A 26 20.82 3.75 0.77
CA MET A 26 20.96 4.34 -0.56
C MET A 26 21.52 5.78 -0.50
N THR A 27 21.07 6.58 0.45
CA THR A 27 21.61 7.94 0.64
C THR A 27 23.08 7.90 1.03
N ASN A 28 23.50 6.98 1.91
CA ASN A 28 24.91 6.79 2.28
C ASN A 28 25.76 6.34 1.09
N ILE A 29 25.23 5.45 0.24
CA ILE A 29 25.90 5.03 -1.00
C ILE A 29 26.11 6.25 -1.92
N ILE A 30 25.10 7.09 -2.11
CA ILE A 30 25.22 8.30 -2.94
C ILE A 30 26.32 9.21 -2.38
N ASP A 31 26.31 9.51 -1.07
CA ASP A 31 27.33 10.34 -0.42
C ASP A 31 28.73 9.75 -0.57
N LYS A 32 28.88 8.43 -0.36
CA LYS A 32 30.15 7.70 -0.56
C LYS A 32 30.65 7.83 -1.99
N LEU A 33 29.78 7.59 -2.97
CA LEU A 33 30.17 7.64 -4.39
C LEU A 33 30.56 9.06 -4.82
N ILE A 34 29.85 10.10 -4.36
CA ILE A 34 30.21 11.51 -4.61
C ILE A 34 31.58 11.82 -3.97
N SER A 35 31.89 11.28 -2.81
CA SER A 35 33.16 11.52 -2.13
C SER A 35 34.37 10.91 -2.86
N VAL A 36 34.20 9.78 -3.54
CA VAL A 36 35.27 9.05 -4.23
C VAL A 36 35.37 9.40 -5.72
N ASP A 37 34.31 9.87 -6.35
CA ASP A 37 34.30 10.32 -7.75
C ASP A 37 33.70 11.73 -7.90
N LYS A 38 34.56 12.73 -8.03
CA LYS A 38 34.19 14.14 -8.24
C LYS A 38 33.45 14.38 -9.58
N HIS A 39 33.49 13.42 -10.49
CA HIS A 39 32.82 13.49 -11.79
C HIS A 39 31.45 12.81 -11.81
N LEU A 40 31.05 12.21 -10.69
CA LEU A 40 29.76 11.53 -10.55
C LEU A 40 28.61 12.51 -10.76
N LYS A 41 27.63 12.08 -11.55
CA LYS A 41 26.37 12.80 -11.75
C LYS A 41 25.19 11.84 -11.58
N LEU A 42 24.21 12.23 -10.79
CA LEU A 42 22.91 11.57 -10.79
C LEU A 42 22.18 11.95 -12.09
N LEU A 43 21.75 10.96 -12.85
CA LEU A 43 21.02 11.15 -14.11
C LEU A 43 19.51 11.33 -13.89
N ARG A 44 19.02 10.99 -12.71
CA ARG A 44 17.66 11.20 -12.23
C ARG A 44 17.62 11.27 -10.71
N GLU A 45 16.50 11.68 -10.15
CA GLU A 45 16.24 11.58 -8.71
C GLU A 45 16.36 10.13 -8.25
N PRO A 46 16.80 9.88 -7.01
CA PRO A 46 16.71 8.55 -6.42
C PRO A 46 15.26 8.07 -6.39
N TYR A 47 15.03 6.80 -6.71
CA TYR A 47 13.72 6.18 -6.65
C TYR A 47 13.55 5.40 -5.36
N LEU A 48 12.37 5.56 -4.74
CA LEU A 48 11.82 4.70 -3.70
C LEU A 48 10.63 3.95 -4.30
N VAL A 49 10.79 2.66 -4.51
CA VAL A 49 9.83 1.83 -5.23
C VAL A 49 9.13 0.89 -4.25
N ARG A 50 7.82 1.00 -4.13
CA ARG A 50 7.00 0.04 -3.42
C ARG A 50 6.60 -1.07 -4.37
N LEU A 51 6.67 -2.31 -3.90
CA LEU A 51 6.30 -3.51 -4.63
C LEU A 51 5.07 -4.16 -3.99
N ASN A 52 4.68 -5.36 -4.45
CA ASN A 52 3.50 -6.05 -3.95
C ASN A 52 3.50 -6.13 -2.41
N PRO A 53 2.55 -5.46 -1.74
CA PRO A 53 2.52 -5.39 -0.29
C PRO A 53 2.01 -6.68 0.38
N ASN A 54 1.62 -7.69 -0.41
CA ASN A 54 0.98 -8.92 0.08
C ASN A 54 1.97 -10.05 0.32
N ILE A 55 3.18 -10.00 -0.26
CA ILE A 55 4.16 -11.09 -0.14
C ILE A 55 4.63 -11.26 1.32
N PRO A 56 4.82 -12.51 1.79
CA PRO A 56 5.17 -12.78 3.18
C PRO A 56 6.60 -12.38 3.52
N GLU A 57 7.53 -12.51 2.58
CA GLU A 57 8.97 -12.23 2.78
C GLU A 57 9.31 -10.74 2.79
N LYS A 58 8.34 -9.86 2.64
CA LYS A 58 8.62 -8.42 2.71
C LYS A 58 9.07 -7.98 4.10
N THR A 59 9.97 -7.03 4.15
CA THR A 59 10.18 -6.21 5.35
C THR A 59 9.27 -4.97 5.30
N ARG A 60 8.68 -4.60 6.43
CA ARG A 60 7.85 -3.38 6.56
C ARG A 60 6.91 -3.14 5.37
N GLY A 61 7.17 -2.09 4.59
CA GLY A 61 6.32 -1.65 3.47
C GLY A 61 6.72 -2.18 2.09
N ASN A 62 7.57 -3.20 2.01
CA ASN A 62 8.12 -3.78 0.77
C ASN A 62 8.68 -2.70 -0.18
N ALA A 63 9.84 -2.14 0.17
CA ALA A 63 10.44 -1.01 -0.51
C ALA A 63 11.87 -1.29 -0.96
N ALA A 64 12.11 -1.13 -2.25
CA ALA A 64 13.44 -1.10 -2.84
C ALA A 64 13.79 0.31 -3.33
N THR A 65 15.08 0.58 -3.57
CA THR A 65 15.55 1.87 -4.06
C THR A 65 16.42 1.73 -5.30
N SER A 66 16.46 2.76 -6.14
CA SER A 66 17.40 2.77 -7.26
C SER A 66 17.88 4.16 -7.62
N ILE A 67 19.08 4.22 -8.22
CA ILE A 67 19.70 5.41 -8.81
C ILE A 67 20.21 5.11 -10.20
N SER A 68 20.34 6.15 -11.02
CA SER A 68 21.06 6.10 -12.29
C SER A 68 22.16 7.15 -12.25
N ILE A 69 23.38 6.75 -12.57
CA ILE A 69 24.55 7.61 -12.44
C ILE A 69 25.40 7.62 -13.71
N GLU A 70 26.10 8.73 -13.95
CA GLU A 70 27.27 8.81 -14.81
C GLU A 70 28.49 8.93 -13.89
N THR A 71 29.52 8.09 -14.09
CA THR A 71 30.69 8.01 -13.22
C THR A 71 31.97 7.69 -14.00
N SER A 72 33.13 8.03 -13.43
CA SER A 72 34.44 7.61 -13.95
C SER A 72 34.88 6.25 -13.40
N LEU A 73 34.24 5.73 -12.36
CA LEU A 73 34.57 4.44 -11.74
C LEU A 73 34.24 3.28 -12.67
N LYS A 74 35.13 2.27 -12.70
CA LYS A 74 34.85 1.00 -13.35
C LYS A 74 33.93 0.15 -12.51
N ILE A 75 33.21 -0.79 -13.13
CA ILE A 75 32.18 -1.60 -12.47
C ILE A 75 32.65 -2.29 -11.19
N ASN A 76 33.83 -2.91 -11.19
CA ASN A 76 34.35 -3.61 -10.02
C ASN A 76 34.70 -2.66 -8.86
N GLU A 77 35.20 -1.46 -9.18
CA GLU A 77 35.49 -0.41 -8.21
C GLU A 77 34.25 0.16 -7.62
N LEU A 78 33.27 0.50 -8.47
CA LEU A 78 31.94 0.96 -8.09
C LEU A 78 31.25 -0.06 -7.16
N GLY A 79 31.20 -1.34 -7.58
CA GLY A 79 30.59 -2.42 -6.80
C GLY A 79 31.26 -2.59 -5.43
N ARG A 80 32.60 -2.51 -5.37
CA ARG A 80 33.34 -2.58 -4.10
C ARG A 80 32.94 -1.45 -3.15
N HIS A 81 32.90 -0.20 -3.59
CA HIS A 81 32.50 0.94 -2.74
C HIS A 81 31.07 0.82 -2.23
N ILE A 82 30.16 0.32 -3.06
CA ILE A 82 28.77 0.10 -2.66
C ILE A 82 28.67 -1.00 -1.59
N VAL A 83 29.34 -2.14 -1.81
CA VAL A 83 29.32 -3.27 -0.87
C VAL A 83 29.99 -2.90 0.47
N GLU A 84 31.09 -2.17 0.43
CA GLU A 84 31.76 -1.64 1.64
C GLU A 84 30.79 -0.75 2.45
N GLN A 85 30.03 0.13 1.77
CA GLN A 85 29.06 0.99 2.44
C GLN A 85 27.90 0.19 3.03
N ILE A 86 27.34 -0.78 2.31
CA ILE A 86 26.28 -1.66 2.83
C ILE A 86 26.76 -2.38 4.10
N LYS A 87 27.95 -2.97 4.07
CA LYS A 87 28.53 -3.68 5.23
C LYS A 87 28.76 -2.74 6.42
N LEU A 88 29.24 -1.52 6.16
CA LEU A 88 29.41 -0.49 7.19
C LEU A 88 28.06 -0.13 7.82
N ASP A 89 27.03 0.09 7.02
CA ASP A 89 25.71 0.42 7.51
C ASP A 89 25.10 -0.74 8.31
N GLN A 90 25.24 -1.97 7.83
CA GLN A 90 24.78 -3.17 8.55
C GLN A 90 25.49 -3.37 9.91
N SER A 91 26.78 -3.02 10.01
CA SER A 91 27.54 -3.15 11.27
C SER A 91 27.03 -2.26 12.38
N LYS A 92 26.19 -1.25 12.07
CA LYS A 92 25.56 -0.35 13.05
C LYS A 92 24.29 -0.90 13.68
N TYR A 93 23.79 -2.01 13.15
CA TYR A 93 22.59 -2.68 13.63
C TYR A 93 22.93 -4.12 14.01
N ASP A 94 22.20 -4.67 14.98
CA ASP A 94 22.22 -6.11 15.24
C ASP A 94 21.28 -6.78 14.21
N LEU A 95 21.83 -7.12 13.04
CA LEU A 95 21.11 -7.73 11.92
C LEU A 95 21.23 -9.25 11.89
N THR A 96 21.42 -9.91 13.03
CA THR A 96 21.54 -11.39 13.12
C THR A 96 20.31 -12.13 12.59
N GLU A 97 19.15 -11.45 12.46
CA GLU A 97 17.88 -12.00 11.95
C GLU A 97 17.27 -11.13 10.83
N GLY A 98 18.06 -10.37 10.07
CA GLY A 98 17.60 -9.54 8.96
C GLY A 98 17.54 -10.26 7.63
N LYS A 99 16.86 -9.66 6.63
CA LYS A 99 16.97 -10.09 5.24
C LYS A 99 18.39 -9.81 4.74
N ASP A 100 18.87 -10.69 3.88
CA ASP A 100 20.12 -10.46 3.17
C ASP A 100 19.95 -9.29 2.19
N PRO A 101 20.81 -8.25 2.26
CA PRO A 101 20.77 -7.16 1.31
C PRO A 101 21.10 -7.65 -0.10
N ALA A 102 20.57 -6.96 -1.10
CA ALA A 102 20.97 -7.17 -2.48
C ALA A 102 21.26 -5.85 -3.16
N VAL A 103 22.36 -5.77 -3.88
CA VAL A 103 22.64 -4.74 -4.86
C VAL A 103 22.83 -5.36 -6.24
N VAL A 104 22.20 -4.75 -7.25
CA VAL A 104 22.35 -5.12 -8.65
C VAL A 104 22.71 -3.89 -9.46
N ILE A 105 23.56 -4.06 -10.49
CA ILE A 105 23.99 -2.97 -11.37
C ILE A 105 23.85 -3.41 -12.82
N PHE A 106 23.21 -2.56 -13.63
CA PHE A 106 23.12 -2.70 -15.08
C PHE A 106 23.79 -1.51 -15.76
N ASP A 107 24.39 -1.74 -16.93
CA ASP A 107 24.84 -0.67 -17.83
C ASP A 107 23.76 -0.21 -18.81
N LYS A 108 22.69 -1.00 -18.95
CA LYS A 108 21.47 -0.67 -19.71
C LYS A 108 20.27 -1.19 -18.96
N ILE A 109 19.18 -0.44 -18.96
CA ILE A 109 17.93 -0.89 -18.36
C ILE A 109 17.36 -2.03 -19.22
N PRO A 110 17.19 -3.26 -18.69
CA PRO A 110 16.61 -4.36 -19.42
C PRO A 110 15.16 -4.07 -19.84
N ASN A 111 14.75 -4.57 -21.00
CA ASN A 111 13.35 -4.44 -21.45
C ASN A 111 12.55 -5.69 -21.04
N ILE A 112 12.19 -5.76 -19.78
CA ILE A 112 11.42 -6.86 -19.21
C ILE A 112 10.31 -6.34 -18.29
N GLU A 113 9.28 -7.13 -18.06
CA GLU A 113 8.11 -6.77 -17.24
C GLU A 113 8.30 -7.07 -15.73
N LEU A 114 9.52 -7.24 -15.25
CA LEU A 114 9.78 -7.61 -13.86
C LEU A 114 9.16 -6.61 -12.86
N TYR A 115 9.27 -5.31 -13.12
CA TYR A 115 8.66 -4.30 -12.26
C TYR A 115 7.14 -4.45 -12.19
N GLN A 116 6.48 -4.52 -13.35
CA GLN A 116 5.03 -4.65 -13.43
C GLN A 116 4.52 -5.92 -12.74
N ASN A 117 5.23 -7.03 -12.93
CA ASN A 117 4.89 -8.30 -12.30
C ASN A 117 5.11 -8.25 -10.78
N SER A 118 6.21 -7.63 -10.32
CA SER A 118 6.53 -7.45 -8.89
C SER A 118 5.52 -6.56 -8.14
N LEU A 119 4.69 -5.79 -8.84
CA LEU A 119 3.61 -5.01 -8.25
C LEU A 119 2.38 -5.86 -7.92
N VAL A 120 2.12 -6.94 -8.67
CA VAL A 120 0.82 -7.62 -8.69
C VAL A 120 0.86 -9.10 -8.33
N GLU A 121 2.01 -9.73 -8.40
CA GLU A 121 2.16 -11.17 -8.15
C GLU A 121 3.42 -11.50 -7.34
N TYR A 122 3.48 -12.73 -6.85
CA TYR A 122 4.66 -13.29 -6.21
C TYR A 122 5.64 -13.77 -7.30
N ILE A 123 6.81 -13.13 -7.36
CA ILE A 123 7.86 -13.49 -8.33
C ILE A 123 8.76 -14.55 -7.72
N ASN A 124 8.95 -15.67 -8.44
CA ASN A 124 9.92 -16.69 -8.10
C ASN A 124 11.25 -16.41 -8.81
N PHE A 125 12.37 -16.79 -8.18
CA PHE A 125 13.74 -16.66 -8.71
C PHE A 125 13.94 -17.17 -10.14
N ASN A 126 13.23 -18.22 -10.53
CA ASN A 126 13.36 -18.83 -11.86
C ASN A 126 12.99 -17.90 -13.04
N LEU A 127 12.34 -16.76 -12.75
CA LEU A 127 12.04 -15.72 -13.76
C LEU A 127 13.19 -14.74 -13.96
N LEU A 128 14.27 -14.86 -13.19
CA LEU A 128 15.44 -13.96 -13.25
C LEU A 128 16.54 -14.44 -14.18
N ASP A 129 16.45 -15.66 -14.71
CA ASP A 129 17.45 -16.23 -15.65
C ASP A 129 17.58 -15.39 -16.94
N GLU A 130 16.60 -14.54 -17.26
CA GLU A 130 16.63 -13.60 -18.39
C GLU A 130 17.30 -12.26 -18.06
N VAL A 131 17.70 -12.02 -16.80
CA VAL A 131 18.19 -10.72 -16.31
C VAL A 131 19.59 -10.88 -15.72
N GLU A 132 20.60 -10.82 -16.55
CA GLU A 132 21.98 -10.82 -16.08
C GLU A 132 22.48 -9.38 -15.82
N PRO A 133 22.65 -8.96 -14.54
CA PRO A 133 23.32 -7.70 -14.22
C PRO A 133 24.83 -7.83 -14.50
N ILE A 134 25.47 -6.72 -14.82
CA ILE A 134 26.94 -6.69 -14.95
C ILE A 134 27.67 -6.78 -13.60
N PHE A 135 26.91 -6.57 -12.50
CA PHE A 135 27.38 -6.78 -11.14
C PHE A 135 26.20 -7.09 -10.22
N SER A 136 26.38 -8.04 -9.31
CA SER A 136 25.42 -8.32 -8.22
C SER A 136 26.15 -8.75 -6.95
N TRP A 137 25.58 -8.40 -5.78
CA TRP A 137 26.07 -8.84 -4.47
C TRP A 137 24.92 -8.87 -3.44
N PRO A 138 24.85 -9.94 -2.61
CA PRO A 138 25.46 -11.25 -2.84
C PRO A 138 24.87 -11.90 -4.09
N LYS A 139 25.40 -13.05 -4.47
CA LYS A 139 24.93 -13.76 -5.66
C LYS A 139 23.60 -14.43 -5.34
N LEU A 140 22.48 -13.90 -5.87
CA LEU A 140 21.12 -14.42 -5.81
C LEU A 140 20.54 -14.66 -4.40
N ASN A 141 19.68 -13.74 -3.98
CA ASN A 141 18.78 -13.90 -2.83
C ASN A 141 17.42 -13.26 -3.17
N GLN A 142 16.42 -13.34 -2.28
CA GLN A 142 15.06 -12.80 -2.51
C GLN A 142 15.06 -11.28 -2.74
N SER A 143 15.94 -10.53 -2.09
CA SER A 143 16.05 -9.07 -2.23
C SER A 143 16.56 -8.64 -3.62
N TYR A 144 17.17 -9.54 -4.38
CA TYR A 144 17.60 -9.29 -5.75
C TYR A 144 16.42 -8.87 -6.65
N ILE A 145 15.25 -9.51 -6.48
CA ILE A 145 14.03 -9.18 -7.25
C ILE A 145 13.63 -7.73 -7.02
N GLY A 146 13.58 -7.30 -5.76
CA GLY A 146 13.22 -5.93 -5.41
C GLY A 146 14.25 -4.92 -5.93
N ALA A 147 15.53 -5.20 -5.79
CA ALA A 147 16.61 -4.34 -6.29
C ALA A 147 16.55 -4.17 -7.82
N ALA A 148 16.36 -5.26 -8.57
CA ALA A 148 16.20 -5.22 -10.03
C ALA A 148 14.90 -4.50 -10.45
N ALA A 149 13.78 -4.82 -9.82
CA ALA A 149 12.50 -4.17 -10.11
C ALA A 149 12.54 -2.65 -9.88
N ALA A 150 13.29 -2.18 -8.86
CA ALA A 150 13.45 -0.75 -8.61
C ALA A 150 14.20 0.01 -9.71
N ILE A 151 15.12 -0.64 -10.42
CA ILE A 151 15.79 -0.05 -11.59
C ILE A 151 14.80 0.10 -12.75
N LEU A 152 13.94 -0.90 -12.94
CA LEU A 152 12.96 -1.00 -14.03
C LEU A 152 11.70 -0.16 -13.80
N ALA A 153 11.55 0.44 -12.62
CA ALA A 153 10.38 1.25 -12.31
C ALA A 153 10.24 2.44 -13.25
N ASP A 154 9.10 2.50 -13.97
CA ASP A 154 8.75 3.62 -14.83
C ASP A 154 7.83 4.58 -14.06
N MET A 155 8.34 5.76 -13.73
CA MET A 155 7.63 6.82 -13.01
C MET A 155 7.45 8.04 -13.92
N LYS A 156 7.00 7.83 -15.18
CA LYS A 156 6.80 8.93 -16.13
C LYS A 156 5.45 9.60 -15.99
N PHE A 157 4.40 8.84 -15.74
CA PHE A 157 3.02 9.34 -15.82
C PHE A 157 2.43 9.68 -14.44
N ASP A 158 2.52 8.77 -13.48
CA ASP A 158 2.02 9.01 -12.12
C ASP A 158 3.10 8.65 -11.09
N PHE A 159 3.40 9.62 -10.25
CA PHE A 159 4.39 9.50 -9.20
C PHE A 159 4.15 10.53 -8.11
N THR A 160 4.81 10.34 -6.99
CA THR A 160 4.87 11.29 -5.88
C THR A 160 6.31 11.47 -5.44
N TYR A 161 6.51 12.30 -4.43
CA TYR A 161 7.79 12.43 -3.75
C TYR A 161 7.65 12.12 -2.27
N GLU A 162 8.71 11.58 -1.68
CA GLU A 162 8.83 11.45 -0.23
C GLU A 162 10.13 12.13 0.23
N LEU A 163 10.00 13.16 1.08
CA LEU A 163 11.12 13.76 1.79
C LEU A 163 11.32 12.99 3.08
N LEU A 164 12.51 12.43 3.25
CA LEU A 164 12.92 11.65 4.41
C LEU A 164 13.97 12.41 5.20
N VAL A 165 13.71 12.58 6.49
CA VAL A 165 14.65 13.16 7.46
C VAL A 165 15.24 12.04 8.28
N TYR A 166 16.57 11.98 8.35
CA TYR A 166 17.27 10.94 9.11
C TYR A 166 17.87 11.53 10.39
N ARG A 167 17.73 10.78 11.46
CA ARG A 167 18.25 11.10 12.79
C ARG A 167 19.64 10.52 12.96
N THR A 168 20.43 11.18 13.83
CA THR A 168 21.77 10.67 14.18
C THR A 168 21.69 9.33 14.89
N GLU A 169 22.71 8.48 14.73
CA GLU A 169 22.80 7.13 15.27
C GLU A 169 22.53 7.06 16.78
N LYS A 170 23.04 8.02 17.57
CA LYS A 170 22.78 8.13 19.03
C LYS A 170 21.30 8.21 19.42
N ASN A 171 20.41 8.47 18.46
CA ASN A 171 18.96 8.65 18.68
C ASN A 171 18.13 7.49 18.17
N TRP A 172 18.65 6.51 17.40
CA TRP A 172 17.84 5.47 16.74
C TRP A 172 16.95 4.66 17.67
N SER A 173 17.44 4.26 18.85
CA SER A 173 16.67 3.52 19.85
C SER A 173 15.80 4.39 20.76
N LYS A 174 15.87 5.73 20.61
CA LYS A 174 15.14 6.66 21.49
C LYS A 174 13.79 7.06 20.88
N LYS A 175 12.87 7.49 21.75
CA LYS A 175 11.63 8.13 21.30
C LYS A 175 11.99 9.37 20.47
N ARG A 176 11.25 9.58 19.36
CA ARG A 176 11.42 10.74 18.49
C ARG A 176 10.97 12.01 19.19
N ASP A 177 11.81 13.06 19.14
CA ASP A 177 11.54 14.35 19.78
C ASP A 177 11.13 15.38 18.72
N LEU A 178 9.81 15.49 18.52
CA LEU A 178 9.16 16.27 17.48
C LEU A 178 7.96 17.04 18.02
N ILE A 179 7.79 18.29 17.60
CA ILE A 179 6.56 19.05 17.83
C ILE A 179 5.74 19.11 16.54
N LEU A 180 4.71 18.29 16.47
CA LEU A 180 3.89 18.06 15.26
C LEU A 180 2.46 18.63 15.36
N ILE A 181 2.22 19.54 16.33
CA ILE A 181 0.89 20.09 16.60
C ILE A 181 0.32 20.89 15.41
N ASN A 182 1.19 21.47 14.59
CA ASN A 182 0.82 22.27 13.43
C ASN A 182 0.62 21.46 12.14
N VAL A 183 0.93 20.16 12.13
CA VAL A 183 0.82 19.30 10.94
C VAL A 183 -0.56 19.33 10.29
N PRO A 184 -1.70 19.21 11.01
CA PRO A 184 -3.02 19.26 10.38
C PRO A 184 -3.32 20.58 9.68
N MET A 185 -2.80 21.68 10.21
CA MET A 185 -2.96 23.02 9.62
C MET A 185 -2.08 23.19 8.38
N LEU A 186 -0.84 22.70 8.45
CA LEU A 186 0.12 22.76 7.33
C LEU A 186 -0.36 21.92 6.15
N GLU A 187 -0.85 20.70 6.40
CA GLU A 187 -1.38 19.82 5.35
C GLU A 187 -2.59 20.45 4.62
N LYS A 188 -3.45 21.16 5.34
CA LYS A 188 -4.54 21.92 4.72
C LYS A 188 -4.10 23.14 3.93
N LYS A 189 -2.96 23.73 4.29
CA LYS A 189 -2.42 24.93 3.65
C LYS A 189 -1.59 24.60 2.41
N ILE A 190 -0.88 23.48 2.42
CA ILE A 190 0.01 23.01 1.35
C ILE A 190 -0.66 21.79 0.70
N GLU A 191 -1.58 22.02 -0.23
CA GLU A 191 -2.48 21.03 -0.82
C GLU A 191 -1.77 19.88 -1.55
N SER A 192 -0.51 20.07 -1.96
CA SER A 192 0.27 19.02 -2.61
C SER A 192 0.79 17.96 -1.63
N VAL A 193 0.83 18.27 -0.32
CA VAL A 193 1.22 17.35 0.76
C VAL A 193 0.00 16.59 1.22
N PHE A 194 0.14 15.28 1.41
CA PHE A 194 -0.97 14.39 1.77
C PHE A 194 -0.54 13.30 2.74
N SER A 195 -1.52 12.69 3.40
CA SER A 195 -1.35 11.55 4.31
C SER A 195 -0.36 11.81 5.46
N SER A 196 -0.20 13.06 5.88
CA SER A 196 0.62 13.43 7.05
C SER A 196 -0.17 13.31 8.35
N TYR A 197 -1.50 13.44 8.29
CA TYR A 197 -2.39 13.40 9.45
C TYR A 197 -3.65 12.57 9.19
N ASP A 198 -3.94 11.62 10.09
CA ASP A 198 -5.20 10.86 10.08
C ASP A 198 -6.26 11.62 10.87
N TYR A 199 -7.23 12.21 10.15
CA TYR A 199 -8.32 13.00 10.75
C TYR A 199 -9.34 12.13 11.50
N ASP A 200 -9.50 10.87 11.13
CA ASP A 200 -10.41 9.93 11.82
C ASP A 200 -9.82 9.52 13.18
N LEU A 201 -8.51 9.25 13.25
CA LEU A 201 -7.79 8.85 14.47
C LEU A 201 -7.15 10.03 15.21
N LYS A 202 -7.20 11.24 14.66
CA LYS A 202 -6.54 12.47 15.19
C LYS A 202 -5.05 12.23 15.48
N ARG A 203 -4.35 11.62 14.52
CA ARG A 203 -2.97 11.18 14.70
C ARG A 203 -2.07 11.61 13.53
N VAL A 204 -0.86 12.08 13.85
CA VAL A 204 0.19 12.32 12.87
C VAL A 204 0.77 10.98 12.40
N LEU A 205 0.98 10.83 11.08
CA LEU A 205 1.43 9.61 10.43
C LEU A 205 2.88 9.66 9.91
N MET A 206 3.51 10.82 9.97
CA MET A 206 4.83 11.07 9.35
C MET A 206 5.99 10.39 10.07
N ALA A 207 5.87 10.15 11.38
CA ALA A 207 6.93 9.60 12.21
C ALA A 207 6.73 8.08 12.39
N PRO A 208 7.67 7.23 11.92
CA PRO A 208 7.60 5.79 12.16
C PRO A 208 7.81 5.49 13.66
N SER A 209 7.36 4.30 14.08
CA SER A 209 7.48 3.87 15.49
C SER A 209 8.69 2.97 15.74
N GLY A 210 9.29 2.41 14.70
CA GLY A 210 10.40 1.45 14.78
C GLY A 210 11.76 2.09 15.13
N PRO A 211 12.79 1.27 15.40
CA PRO A 211 14.14 1.71 15.73
C PRO A 211 14.96 2.08 14.49
N ASP A 212 14.33 2.57 13.44
CA ASP A 212 15.00 2.92 12.19
C ASP A 212 15.57 4.35 12.20
N PRO A 213 16.52 4.68 11.31
CA PRO A 213 17.15 5.98 11.22
C PRO A 213 16.19 7.08 10.72
N VAL A 214 15.01 6.75 10.22
CA VAL A 214 14.06 7.76 9.76
C VAL A 214 13.42 8.47 10.95
N LEU A 215 13.59 9.77 11.01
CA LEU A 215 12.92 10.65 11.98
C LEU A 215 11.47 10.88 11.56
N LEU A 216 11.28 11.32 10.32
CA LEU A 216 9.97 11.53 9.70
C LEU A 216 10.05 11.42 8.18
N GLY A 217 8.90 11.15 7.55
CA GLY A 217 8.70 11.16 6.11
C GLY A 217 7.52 12.04 5.72
N ILE A 218 7.69 12.91 4.75
CA ILE A 218 6.66 13.81 4.22
C ILE A 218 6.39 13.41 2.77
N ARG A 219 5.12 13.17 2.41
CA ARG A 219 4.69 12.77 1.07
C ARG A 219 3.94 13.88 0.38
N GLY A 220 4.18 14.05 -0.92
CA GLY A 220 3.50 15.07 -1.71
C GLY A 220 3.76 14.93 -3.21
N ASN A 221 3.08 15.78 -3.98
CA ASN A 221 3.18 15.80 -5.43
C ASN A 221 4.30 16.74 -5.94
N ASN A 222 4.81 17.62 -5.10
CA ASN A 222 5.80 18.64 -5.44
C ASN A 222 6.95 18.67 -4.43
N LYS A 223 8.20 18.70 -4.88
CA LYS A 223 9.39 18.71 -4.03
C LYS A 223 9.54 20.00 -3.21
N ASP A 224 9.26 21.14 -3.83
CA ASP A 224 9.43 22.44 -3.18
C ASP A 224 8.43 22.60 -2.01
N ASP A 225 7.21 22.10 -2.21
CA ASP A 225 6.18 22.07 -1.16
C ASP A 225 6.54 21.13 0.00
N LEU A 226 7.24 20.03 -0.29
CA LEU A 226 7.77 19.14 0.78
C LEU A 226 8.83 19.85 1.61
N ILE A 227 9.71 20.63 0.98
CA ILE A 227 10.73 21.42 1.66
C ILE A 227 10.06 22.53 2.50
N GLU A 228 9.12 23.27 1.90
CA GLU A 228 8.34 24.28 2.63
C GLU A 228 7.63 23.71 3.86
N PHE A 229 7.03 22.52 3.70
CA PHE A 229 6.34 21.84 4.81
C PHE A 229 7.33 21.44 5.91
N TYR A 230 8.48 20.86 5.51
CA TYR A 230 9.53 20.46 6.43
C TYR A 230 10.08 21.63 7.25
N GLU A 231 10.37 22.77 6.61
CA GLU A 231 10.89 23.96 7.27
C GLU A 231 9.96 24.55 8.35
N LYS A 232 8.65 24.25 8.25
CA LYS A 232 7.63 24.69 9.21
C LYS A 232 7.39 23.71 10.35
N ILE A 233 8.04 22.54 10.35
CA ILE A 233 7.97 21.56 11.44
C ILE A 233 9.09 21.85 12.44
N LYS A 234 8.74 21.83 13.73
CA LYS A 234 9.75 21.99 14.79
C LYS A 234 10.31 20.63 15.21
N ILE A 235 11.58 20.40 14.88
CA ILE A 235 12.35 19.22 15.26
C ILE A 235 13.25 19.61 16.46
N LEU A 236 13.30 18.76 17.49
CA LEU A 236 14.03 19.00 18.72
C LEU A 236 15.26 18.10 18.89
N GLU A 237 15.52 17.23 17.92
CA GLU A 237 16.71 16.36 17.92
C GLU A 237 17.64 16.65 16.73
N ASP A 238 18.89 16.20 16.85
CA ASP A 238 19.88 16.38 15.80
C ASP A 238 19.51 15.57 14.54
N ILE A 239 19.57 16.23 13.40
CA ILE A 239 19.35 15.65 12.08
C ILE A 239 20.69 15.23 11.49
N GLU A 240 20.79 14.01 10.98
CA GLU A 240 21.97 13.54 10.26
C GLU A 240 21.96 14.08 8.83
N LYS A 241 20.85 13.85 8.10
CA LYS A 241 20.68 14.27 6.71
C LYS A 241 19.21 14.25 6.27
N ILE A 242 18.97 14.79 5.08
CA ILE A 242 17.67 14.81 4.41
C ILE A 242 17.86 14.27 3.00
N SER A 243 16.88 13.48 2.52
CA SER A 243 16.83 13.02 1.12
C SER A 243 15.43 13.10 0.58
N ILE A 244 15.31 13.38 -0.72
CA ILE A 244 14.05 13.33 -1.44
C ILE A 244 14.11 12.21 -2.47
N PHE A 245 13.10 11.35 -2.44
CA PHE A 245 12.93 10.25 -3.38
C PHE A 245 11.71 10.48 -4.25
N LYS A 246 11.83 10.21 -5.55
CA LYS A 246 10.68 10.02 -6.42
C LYS A 246 10.11 8.63 -6.19
N THR A 247 8.79 8.48 -6.07
CA THR A 247 8.19 7.23 -5.61
C THR A 247 6.87 6.94 -6.32
N ASN A 248 6.51 5.65 -6.41
CA ASN A 248 5.23 5.16 -6.88
C ASN A 248 4.18 5.05 -5.76
N GLN A 249 4.43 5.60 -4.57
CA GLN A 249 3.47 5.60 -3.48
C GLN A 249 2.24 6.44 -3.83
N ALA A 250 1.08 6.05 -3.31
CA ALA A 250 -0.19 6.75 -3.48
C ALA A 250 -0.64 6.91 -4.95
N THR A 251 -0.30 5.97 -5.83
CA THR A 251 -0.59 6.01 -7.28
C THR A 251 -1.60 4.96 -7.74
N ASP A 252 -1.90 3.94 -6.92
CA ASP A 252 -2.68 2.76 -7.30
C ASP A 252 -2.05 1.96 -8.46
N ILE A 253 -0.75 2.14 -8.72
CA ILE A 253 -0.05 1.51 -9.85
C ILE A 253 -0.19 -0.02 -9.86
N HIS A 254 -0.27 -0.64 -8.68
CA HIS A 254 -0.47 -2.09 -8.53
C HIS A 254 -1.84 -2.58 -9.03
N LEU A 255 -2.81 -1.68 -9.22
CA LEU A 255 -4.14 -2.00 -9.73
C LEU A 255 -4.23 -1.92 -11.25
N MET A 256 -3.30 -1.23 -11.91
CA MET A 256 -3.38 -0.95 -13.35
C MET A 256 -3.23 -2.19 -14.24
N LYS A 257 -2.54 -3.24 -13.78
CA LYS A 257 -2.28 -4.49 -14.55
C LYS A 257 -3.26 -5.61 -14.22
N VAL A 258 -4.14 -5.47 -13.25
CA VAL A 258 -4.98 -6.56 -12.72
C VAL A 258 -6.25 -6.80 -13.57
N ILE A 259 -6.43 -6.06 -14.65
CA ILE A 259 -7.59 -6.19 -15.54
C ILE A 259 -7.32 -7.32 -16.52
N GLY A 260 -7.67 -8.56 -16.16
CA GLY A 260 -7.52 -9.72 -17.04
C GLY A 260 -8.60 -10.76 -16.79
N GLU A 261 -9.37 -11.03 -17.81
CA GLU A 261 -10.28 -12.17 -17.89
C GLU A 261 -9.47 -13.49 -17.76
N ASN A 262 -10.02 -14.47 -17.03
CA ASN A 262 -9.48 -15.84 -16.90
C ASN A 262 -8.10 -15.99 -16.24
N ARG A 263 -7.82 -15.31 -15.14
CA ARG A 263 -6.59 -15.49 -14.40
C ARG A 263 -6.68 -16.67 -13.42
N ASN A 264 -5.79 -17.64 -13.54
CA ASN A 264 -5.52 -18.58 -12.46
C ASN A 264 -4.84 -17.84 -11.31
N PHE A 265 -5.62 -17.38 -10.35
CA PHE A 265 -5.09 -16.65 -9.18
C PHE A 265 -4.13 -17.52 -8.37
N LYS A 266 -3.02 -16.91 -7.96
CA LYS A 266 -2.04 -17.47 -7.03
C LYS A 266 -2.11 -16.76 -5.68
N ASN A 267 -1.49 -17.35 -4.65
CA ASN A 267 -1.35 -16.68 -3.37
C ASN A 267 -0.62 -15.35 -3.55
N TYR A 268 -1.12 -14.33 -2.83
CA TYR A 268 -0.57 -12.98 -2.81
C TYR A 268 -0.81 -12.15 -4.07
N ASP A 269 -1.48 -12.70 -5.09
CA ASP A 269 -1.87 -11.90 -6.24
C ASP A 269 -2.72 -10.71 -5.81
N VAL A 270 -2.50 -9.57 -6.43
CA VAL A 270 -3.40 -8.43 -6.32
C VAL A 270 -4.69 -8.76 -7.08
N PHE A 271 -5.81 -8.49 -6.45
CA PHE A 271 -7.15 -8.67 -7.01
C PHE A 271 -7.82 -7.32 -7.27
N SER A 272 -8.49 -7.22 -8.41
CA SER A 272 -9.35 -6.09 -8.75
C SER A 272 -10.50 -6.59 -9.60
N GLY A 273 -11.75 -6.39 -9.15
CA GLY A 273 -12.90 -6.95 -9.88
C GLY A 273 -14.26 -6.54 -9.33
N LEU A 274 -15.27 -6.73 -10.20
CA LEU A 274 -16.67 -6.46 -9.91
C LEU A 274 -17.29 -7.68 -9.23
N ILE A 275 -17.80 -7.49 -8.01
CA ILE A 275 -18.37 -8.54 -7.18
C ILE A 275 -19.81 -8.21 -6.81
N GLN A 276 -20.70 -9.19 -6.98
CA GLN A 276 -22.03 -9.15 -6.39
C GLN A 276 -22.05 -9.92 -5.07
N LEU A 277 -22.48 -9.28 -3.98
CA LEU A 277 -22.58 -9.94 -2.68
C LEU A 277 -23.75 -10.93 -2.68
N ILE A 278 -23.48 -12.17 -2.25
CA ILE A 278 -24.48 -13.25 -2.12
C ILE A 278 -24.79 -13.60 -0.67
N SER A 279 -24.08 -13.02 0.28
CA SER A 279 -24.38 -13.13 1.70
C SER A 279 -24.32 -11.75 2.36
N LYS A 280 -25.02 -11.60 3.46
CA LYS A 280 -24.89 -10.41 4.30
C LYS A 280 -23.53 -10.44 4.98
N PRO A 281 -22.75 -9.33 4.98
CA PRO A 281 -21.53 -9.23 5.74
C PRO A 281 -21.78 -9.45 7.24
N GLU A 282 -20.92 -10.23 7.89
CA GLU A 282 -21.02 -10.58 9.31
C GLU A 282 -19.70 -10.36 10.04
N ILE A 283 -19.80 -9.94 11.30
CA ILE A 283 -18.62 -9.79 12.16
C ILE A 283 -18.28 -11.18 12.71
N ILE A 284 -17.02 -11.59 12.53
CA ILE A 284 -16.48 -12.85 13.03
C ILE A 284 -15.50 -12.62 14.19
N ARG A 285 -15.01 -13.72 14.80
CA ARG A 285 -14.02 -13.67 15.89
C ARG A 285 -12.81 -12.80 15.49
N GLY A 286 -12.36 -11.95 16.39
CA GLY A 286 -11.28 -10.99 16.15
C GLY A 286 -11.77 -9.66 15.57
N GLY A 287 -13.09 -9.50 15.39
CA GLY A 287 -13.69 -8.24 14.87
C GLY A 287 -13.54 -8.07 13.36
N HIS A 288 -13.07 -9.06 12.62
CA HIS A 288 -13.06 -9.07 11.16
C HIS A 288 -14.48 -9.16 10.61
N VAL A 289 -14.68 -8.70 9.37
CA VAL A 289 -15.97 -8.84 8.68
C VAL A 289 -15.79 -9.76 7.48
N ARG A 290 -16.69 -10.72 7.36
CA ARG A 290 -16.73 -11.73 6.31
C ARG A 290 -18.01 -11.61 5.51
N SER A 291 -17.93 -11.83 4.21
CA SER A 291 -19.06 -12.05 3.32
C SER A 291 -18.66 -13.01 2.21
N TYR A 292 -19.62 -13.38 1.35
CA TYR A 292 -19.39 -14.13 0.13
C TYR A 292 -19.90 -13.33 -1.05
N GLY A 293 -19.23 -13.45 -2.19
CA GLY A 293 -19.60 -12.78 -3.43
C GLY A 293 -19.23 -13.59 -4.65
N ILE A 294 -19.84 -13.26 -5.78
CA ILE A 294 -19.58 -13.89 -7.08
C ILE A 294 -18.74 -12.95 -7.93
N TYR A 295 -17.69 -13.50 -8.50
CA TYR A 295 -16.87 -12.90 -9.56
C TYR A 295 -16.71 -13.93 -10.70
N GLN A 296 -17.13 -13.59 -11.93
CA GLN A 296 -17.03 -14.48 -13.11
C GLN A 296 -17.52 -15.93 -12.81
N ASP A 297 -18.72 -16.06 -12.27
CA ASP A 297 -19.38 -17.34 -11.93
C ASP A 297 -18.68 -18.16 -10.81
N GLU A 298 -17.61 -17.65 -10.21
CA GLU A 298 -16.93 -18.27 -9.08
C GLU A 298 -17.25 -17.56 -7.75
N ILE A 299 -17.44 -18.33 -6.69
CA ILE A 299 -17.71 -17.81 -5.35
C ILE A 299 -16.40 -17.57 -4.60
N PHE A 300 -16.25 -16.36 -4.08
CA PHE A 300 -15.13 -15.94 -3.23
C PHE A 300 -15.60 -15.63 -1.82
N GLU A 301 -14.79 -16.01 -0.81
CA GLU A 301 -14.90 -15.46 0.53
C GLU A 301 -14.26 -14.06 0.54
N ILE A 302 -14.97 -13.07 1.04
CA ILE A 302 -14.49 -11.68 1.09
C ILE A 302 -14.23 -11.32 2.55
N MET A 303 -12.98 -10.97 2.85
CA MET A 303 -12.51 -10.66 4.20
C MET A 303 -12.07 -9.21 4.32
N CYS A 304 -12.66 -8.52 5.28
CA CYS A 304 -12.22 -7.19 5.70
C CYS A 304 -11.67 -7.25 7.12
N PHE A 305 -10.35 -7.14 7.26
CA PHE A 305 -9.66 -7.33 8.53
C PHE A 305 -9.84 -6.15 9.50
N GLU A 306 -9.78 -6.42 10.80
CA GLU A 306 -9.97 -5.41 11.86
C GLU A 306 -9.05 -4.19 11.71
N PRO A 307 -7.77 -4.31 11.37
CA PRO A 307 -6.89 -3.15 11.23
C PRO A 307 -7.33 -2.11 10.19
N THR A 308 -8.20 -2.46 9.24
CA THR A 308 -8.72 -1.52 8.23
C THR A 308 -9.71 -0.50 8.80
N LYS A 309 -10.12 -0.67 10.07
CA LYS A 309 -11.00 0.22 10.85
C LYS A 309 -12.25 0.67 10.09
N LYS A 310 -12.19 1.81 9.42
CA LYS A 310 -13.32 2.46 8.73
C LYS A 310 -13.88 1.59 7.59
N LEU A 311 -13.00 1.02 6.75
CA LEU A 311 -13.42 0.14 5.64
C LEU A 311 -14.25 -1.04 6.15
N ARG A 312 -13.78 -1.70 7.21
CA ARG A 312 -14.48 -2.82 7.85
C ARG A 312 -15.88 -2.45 8.33
N LEU A 313 -16.01 -1.27 8.98
CA LEU A 313 -17.30 -0.76 9.46
C LEU A 313 -18.26 -0.45 8.31
N HIS A 314 -17.73 0.04 7.20
CA HIS A 314 -18.51 0.30 6.00
C HIS A 314 -18.92 -1.00 5.31
N PHE A 315 -18.00 -1.96 5.14
CA PHE A 315 -18.29 -3.26 4.53
C PHE A 315 -19.41 -3.99 5.27
N ASN A 316 -19.42 -3.94 6.61
CA ASN A 316 -20.49 -4.55 7.44
C ASN A 316 -21.89 -3.97 7.24
N LYS A 317 -22.01 -2.81 6.56
CA LYS A 317 -23.30 -2.15 6.27
C LYS A 317 -23.84 -2.45 4.86
N LEU A 318 -23.10 -3.18 4.07
CA LEU A 318 -23.55 -3.68 2.77
C LEU A 318 -24.54 -4.82 2.96
N ILE A 319 -25.32 -5.10 1.92
CA ILE A 319 -26.34 -6.16 1.95
C ILE A 319 -26.22 -7.08 0.73
N ILE A 320 -26.94 -8.17 0.75
CA ILE A 320 -27.04 -9.10 -0.38
C ILE A 320 -27.47 -8.35 -1.63
N SER A 321 -26.91 -8.73 -2.78
CA SER A 321 -27.12 -8.15 -4.10
C SER A 321 -26.49 -6.77 -4.32
N ASP A 322 -25.85 -6.15 -3.31
CA ASP A 322 -25.00 -4.98 -3.57
C ASP A 322 -23.92 -5.36 -4.58
N LEU A 323 -23.74 -4.50 -5.59
CA LEU A 323 -22.72 -4.66 -6.62
C LEU A 323 -21.57 -3.69 -6.31
N ILE A 324 -20.40 -4.24 -6.05
CA ILE A 324 -19.21 -3.50 -5.63
C ILE A 324 -18.02 -3.86 -6.49
N TYR A 325 -17.18 -2.88 -6.80
CA TYR A 325 -15.87 -3.12 -7.36
C TYR A 325 -14.86 -3.11 -6.22
N VAL A 326 -14.16 -4.21 -6.04
CA VAL A 326 -13.23 -4.38 -4.92
C VAL A 326 -11.80 -4.50 -5.39
N THR A 327 -10.87 -3.97 -4.59
CA THR A 327 -9.45 -4.26 -4.69
C THR A 327 -8.96 -4.97 -3.44
N GLY A 328 -7.92 -5.76 -3.58
CA GLY A 328 -7.39 -6.51 -2.47
C GLY A 328 -6.31 -7.51 -2.89
N SER A 329 -6.15 -8.56 -2.11
CA SER A 329 -5.23 -9.65 -2.41
C SER A 329 -5.88 -11.01 -2.28
N ILE A 330 -5.42 -11.95 -3.08
CA ILE A 330 -5.86 -13.35 -3.05
C ILE A 330 -5.09 -14.13 -1.98
N ASP A 331 -5.84 -14.94 -1.23
CA ASP A 331 -5.30 -15.96 -0.35
C ASP A 331 -5.94 -17.31 -0.72
N LEU A 332 -5.11 -18.23 -1.19
CA LEU A 332 -5.50 -19.61 -1.49
C LEU A 332 -5.28 -20.43 -0.22
N ASN A 333 -6.20 -20.36 0.72
CA ASN A 333 -6.12 -21.18 1.92
C ASN A 333 -6.25 -22.67 1.53
N GLN A 334 -5.15 -23.41 1.62
CA GLN A 334 -5.10 -24.84 1.26
C GLN A 334 -6.07 -25.71 2.08
N ALA A 335 -6.50 -25.26 3.24
CA ALA A 335 -7.51 -25.93 4.06
C ALA A 335 -8.96 -25.62 3.65
N LYS A 336 -9.17 -24.62 2.77
CA LYS A 336 -10.48 -24.23 2.25
C LYS A 336 -10.49 -24.37 0.73
N ILE A 337 -11.56 -24.95 0.19
CA ILE A 337 -11.77 -25.07 -1.26
C ILE A 337 -11.98 -23.70 -1.92
N MET A 338 -12.23 -22.65 -1.14
CA MET A 338 -12.66 -21.34 -1.61
C MET A 338 -11.52 -20.31 -1.52
N LYS A 339 -11.34 -19.53 -2.58
CA LYS A 339 -10.40 -18.41 -2.63
C LYS A 339 -10.90 -17.27 -1.75
N VAL A 340 -9.99 -16.61 -1.05
CA VAL A 340 -10.28 -15.49 -0.15
C VAL A 340 -9.75 -14.20 -0.76
N ILE A 341 -10.59 -13.17 -0.83
CA ILE A 341 -10.18 -11.80 -1.16
C ILE A 341 -10.02 -11.02 0.15
N LYS A 342 -8.80 -10.55 0.43
CA LYS A 342 -8.50 -9.64 1.54
C LYS A 342 -8.67 -8.20 1.05
N LEU A 343 -9.74 -7.54 1.48
CA LEU A 343 -10.13 -6.21 0.99
C LEU A 343 -9.11 -5.12 1.31
N GLU A 344 -8.83 -4.29 0.31
CA GLU A 344 -8.03 -3.07 0.38
C GLU A 344 -8.86 -1.80 0.12
N SER A 345 -9.79 -1.86 -0.85
CA SER A 345 -10.75 -0.79 -1.12
C SER A 345 -12.06 -1.33 -1.69
N ILE A 346 -13.10 -0.50 -1.68
CA ILE A 346 -14.41 -0.79 -2.28
C ILE A 346 -14.89 0.45 -3.02
N LEU A 347 -15.31 0.29 -4.29
CA LEU A 347 -16.11 1.26 -5.02
C LEU A 347 -17.54 0.75 -5.10
N ILE A 348 -18.50 1.53 -4.67
CA ILE A 348 -19.93 1.22 -4.78
C ILE A 348 -20.36 1.38 -6.24
N VAL A 349 -20.75 0.29 -6.89
CA VAL A 349 -21.21 0.30 -8.28
C VAL A 349 -22.74 0.38 -8.33
N ASN A 350 -23.43 -0.44 -7.54
CA ASN A 350 -24.88 -0.37 -7.39
C ASN A 350 -25.28 -0.83 -5.98
N LEU A 351 -26.32 -0.23 -5.43
CA LEU A 351 -26.86 -0.59 -4.13
C LEU A 351 -28.25 -1.15 -4.28
N GLU A 352 -28.45 -2.35 -3.73
CA GLU A 352 -29.77 -2.94 -3.60
C GLU A 352 -30.61 -2.16 -2.56
N GLU A 353 -31.92 -2.18 -2.72
CA GLU A 353 -32.85 -1.56 -1.79
C GLU A 353 -32.91 -2.35 -0.46
N ASP A 354 -32.60 -1.71 0.67
CA ASP A 354 -32.74 -2.33 2.00
C ASP A 354 -34.22 -2.37 2.40
N MET A 355 -34.92 -3.36 1.85
CA MET A 355 -36.35 -3.57 2.02
C MET A 355 -36.60 -4.44 3.26
N SER A 356 -37.52 -3.97 4.11
CA SER A 356 -38.04 -4.78 5.21
C SER A 356 -39.55 -5.04 5.02
N ILE A 357 -39.90 -6.32 5.06
CA ILE A 357 -41.28 -6.79 4.93
C ILE A 357 -41.79 -7.10 6.36
N ARG A 358 -42.87 -6.47 6.74
CA ARG A 358 -43.49 -6.67 8.06
C ARG A 358 -44.96 -6.99 7.92
N PRO A 359 -45.57 -7.77 8.86
CA PRO A 359 -47.01 -7.88 8.94
C PRO A 359 -47.65 -6.48 8.99
N PRO A 360 -48.76 -6.20 8.26
CA PRO A 360 -49.37 -4.87 8.20
C PRO A 360 -49.96 -4.46 9.55
N LEU A 361 -50.12 -3.16 9.73
CA LEU A 361 -50.89 -2.61 10.85
C LEU A 361 -52.38 -2.72 10.55
N CYS A 362 -53.13 -3.14 11.54
CA CYS A 362 -54.59 -3.01 11.55
C CYS A 362 -54.99 -1.57 11.85
N ASP A 363 -56.15 -1.16 11.40
CA ASP A 363 -56.71 0.18 11.66
C ASP A 363 -56.89 0.47 13.17
N CYS A 364 -56.94 -0.58 14.01
CA CYS A 364 -56.93 -0.46 15.47
C CYS A 364 -55.50 -0.28 16.08
N GLY A 365 -54.49 -0.08 15.25
CA GLY A 365 -53.08 0.12 15.66
C GLY A 365 -52.32 -1.15 16.05
N LYS A 366 -52.95 -2.33 16.06
CA LYS A 366 -52.27 -3.59 16.36
C LYS A 366 -51.64 -4.19 15.12
N ARG A 367 -50.37 -4.72 15.24
CA ARG A 367 -49.73 -5.44 14.16
C ARG A 367 -50.43 -6.79 13.96
N MET A 368 -50.79 -7.08 12.72
CA MET A 368 -51.46 -8.32 12.33
C MET A 368 -50.48 -9.51 12.39
N LYS A 369 -51.02 -10.73 12.39
CA LYS A 369 -50.21 -11.97 12.37
C LYS A 369 -50.56 -12.79 11.14
N ASN A 370 -49.53 -13.39 10.54
CA ASN A 370 -49.68 -14.39 9.49
C ASN A 370 -49.98 -15.75 10.11
N LYS A 371 -50.87 -16.54 9.54
CA LYS A 371 -51.27 -17.88 9.98
C LYS A 371 -50.59 -19.03 9.20
N GLY A 372 -49.70 -18.70 8.25
CA GLY A 372 -48.96 -19.70 7.45
C GLY A 372 -48.34 -19.10 6.20
N LEU A 373 -47.51 -19.89 5.50
CA LEU A 373 -46.95 -19.50 4.22
C LEU A 373 -48.09 -19.20 3.22
N TYR A 374 -48.09 -18.03 2.64
CA TYR A 374 -49.13 -17.53 1.71
C TYR A 374 -50.52 -17.22 2.34
N ALA A 375 -50.71 -17.27 3.68
CA ALA A 375 -51.97 -16.93 4.32
C ALA A 375 -52.10 -15.41 4.51
N GLU A 376 -53.36 -14.95 4.59
CA GLU A 376 -53.70 -13.56 4.91
C GLU A 376 -53.20 -13.17 6.31
N TYR A 377 -52.88 -11.89 6.49
CA TYR A 377 -52.59 -11.31 7.80
C TYR A 377 -53.87 -11.04 8.55
N LYS A 378 -54.02 -11.55 9.77
CA LYS A 378 -55.24 -11.39 10.57
C LYS A 378 -54.98 -10.61 11.87
N CYS A 379 -55.86 -9.66 12.18
CA CYS A 379 -55.80 -8.96 13.44
C CYS A 379 -56.51 -9.79 14.54
N ARG A 380 -55.84 -10.02 15.65
CA ARG A 380 -56.40 -10.77 16.78
C ARG A 380 -57.45 -9.98 17.58
N LYS A 381 -57.54 -8.64 17.39
CA LYS A 381 -58.49 -7.79 18.11
C LYS A 381 -59.75 -7.53 17.29
N CYS A 382 -59.62 -7.25 16.02
CA CYS A 382 -60.69 -6.77 15.16
C CYS A 382 -61.17 -7.80 14.14
N ASP A 383 -60.53 -8.95 14.08
CA ASP A 383 -60.74 -10.04 13.11
C ASP A 383 -60.61 -9.64 11.64
N LEU A 384 -60.11 -8.44 11.37
CA LEU A 384 -59.84 -7.94 10.02
C LEU A 384 -58.64 -8.67 9.41
N SER A 385 -58.73 -8.93 8.09
CA SER A 385 -57.68 -9.51 7.31
C SER A 385 -57.11 -8.54 6.27
N LYS A 386 -55.81 -8.61 6.01
CA LYS A 386 -55.08 -7.90 4.93
C LYS A 386 -54.25 -8.89 4.17
N VAL A 387 -54.23 -8.75 2.83
CA VAL A 387 -53.48 -9.68 1.97
C VAL A 387 -52.00 -9.25 1.80
N LYS A 388 -51.75 -7.94 1.82
CA LYS A 388 -50.43 -7.39 1.54
C LYS A 388 -49.67 -7.05 2.82
N PRO A 389 -48.37 -7.38 2.89
CA PRO A 389 -47.49 -6.94 3.96
C PRO A 389 -47.27 -5.42 3.88
N GLU A 390 -46.78 -4.86 4.96
CA GLU A 390 -46.22 -3.52 4.99
C GLU A 390 -44.75 -3.61 4.52
N ILE A 391 -44.44 -2.91 3.44
CA ILE A 391 -43.07 -2.80 2.91
C ILE A 391 -42.52 -1.45 3.33
N SER A 392 -41.35 -1.44 3.92
CA SER A 392 -40.62 -0.23 4.26
C SER A 392 -39.18 -0.31 3.77
N TYR A 393 -38.70 0.79 3.23
CA TYR A 393 -37.32 0.91 2.71
C TYR A 393 -36.48 1.68 3.71
N LYS A 394 -35.33 1.15 4.05
CA LYS A 394 -34.34 1.85 4.86
C LYS A 394 -33.42 2.65 3.96
N LYS A 395 -33.15 3.90 4.32
CA LYS A 395 -32.21 4.74 3.60
C LYS A 395 -30.81 4.14 3.68
N ARG A 396 -30.21 3.92 2.53
CA ARG A 396 -28.80 3.49 2.44
C ARG A 396 -27.87 4.63 2.83
N GLN A 397 -26.76 4.30 3.49
CA GLN A 397 -25.74 5.28 3.92
C GLN A 397 -24.75 5.64 2.81
N PHE A 398 -24.68 4.81 1.79
CA PHE A 398 -23.75 4.95 0.67
C PHE A 398 -24.49 5.37 -0.59
N TYR A 399 -23.74 5.83 -1.58
CA TYR A 399 -24.25 6.20 -2.91
C TYR A 399 -23.36 5.58 -4.00
N GLN A 400 -23.92 5.43 -5.18
CA GLN A 400 -23.21 4.92 -6.36
C GLN A 400 -22.03 5.83 -6.72
N GLY A 401 -20.87 5.24 -7.02
CA GLY A 401 -19.62 5.96 -7.28
C GLY A 401 -18.80 6.30 -6.03
N GLN A 402 -19.32 6.02 -4.83
CA GLN A 402 -18.59 6.26 -3.59
C GLN A 402 -17.44 5.25 -3.43
N ILE A 403 -16.24 5.75 -3.16
CA ILE A 403 -15.07 4.95 -2.81
C ILE A 403 -14.98 4.83 -1.28
N LEU A 404 -14.74 3.63 -0.79
CA LEU A 404 -14.57 3.32 0.63
C LEU A 404 -13.13 2.82 0.84
N LEU A 405 -12.36 3.56 1.64
CA LEU A 405 -10.98 3.24 1.99
C LEU A 405 -10.84 2.94 3.49
N PRO A 406 -9.78 2.23 3.90
CA PRO A 406 -9.35 2.18 5.30
C PRO A 406 -9.08 3.58 5.85
N THR A 407 -8.93 3.71 7.17
CA THR A 407 -8.32 4.91 7.77
C THR A 407 -6.91 5.09 7.20
N LEU A 408 -6.42 6.31 7.09
CA LEU A 408 -5.10 6.59 6.51
C LEU A 408 -3.97 5.78 7.18
N TYR A 409 -4.03 5.61 8.50
CA TYR A 409 -3.09 4.78 9.24
C TYR A 409 -3.02 3.32 8.75
N ALA A 410 -4.13 2.78 8.27
CA ALA A 410 -4.24 1.41 7.82
C ALA A 410 -4.11 1.24 6.29
N GLN A 411 -4.02 2.34 5.55
CA GLN A 411 -3.81 2.29 4.09
C GLN A 411 -2.39 1.82 3.78
N ARG A 412 -2.28 1.02 2.73
CA ARG A 412 -0.99 0.61 2.19
C ARG A 412 -0.36 1.74 1.39
N HIS A 413 0.95 1.75 1.30
CA HIS A 413 1.70 2.84 0.65
C HIS A 413 1.32 3.08 -0.82
N LEU A 414 0.92 2.04 -1.55
CA LEU A 414 0.52 2.16 -2.97
C LEU A 414 -0.89 2.74 -3.16
N VAL A 415 -1.77 2.62 -2.15
CA VAL A 415 -3.16 3.08 -2.24
C VAL A 415 -3.20 4.59 -2.40
N ARG A 416 -3.95 5.05 -3.40
CA ARG A 416 -4.20 6.48 -3.65
C ARG A 416 -5.15 7.03 -2.58
N PRO A 417 -4.72 8.01 -1.78
CA PRO A 417 -5.59 8.65 -0.79
C PRO A 417 -6.60 9.57 -1.46
N TYR A 418 -7.68 9.93 -0.74
CA TYR A 418 -8.75 10.79 -1.26
C TYR A 418 -8.23 12.13 -1.80
N GLU A 419 -7.22 12.71 -1.16
CA GLU A 419 -6.60 13.99 -1.51
C GLU A 419 -5.99 13.96 -2.91
N ARG A 420 -5.57 12.78 -3.39
CA ARG A 420 -5.02 12.62 -4.74
C ARG A 420 -6.02 12.15 -5.80
N MET A 421 -7.26 11.79 -5.44
CA MET A 421 -8.23 11.27 -6.42
C MET A 421 -8.74 12.35 -7.38
N HIS A 422 -8.65 13.62 -7.01
CA HIS A 422 -9.12 14.75 -7.81
C HIS A 422 -8.00 15.40 -8.64
N ILE A 423 -6.75 15.00 -8.47
CA ILE A 423 -5.62 15.51 -9.25
C ILE A 423 -5.61 14.76 -10.58
N LYS A 424 -6.04 15.44 -11.64
CA LYS A 424 -5.80 14.99 -13.02
C LYS A 424 -4.33 15.27 -13.33
N ASN A 425 -3.54 14.22 -13.53
CA ASN A 425 -2.18 14.34 -14.07
C ASN A 425 -2.24 14.71 -15.55
#